data_42bc7b5e3620ef5869781fac222691ca
#
_entry.id   42bc7b5e3620ef5869781fac222691ca
#
_cell.length_a   1.000
_cell.length_b   1.000
_cell.length_c   1.000
_cell.angle_alpha   90.00
_cell.angle_beta   90.00
_cell.angle_gamma   90.00
#
_symmetry.space_group_name_H-M   'P 1'
#
loop_
_entity.id
_entity.type
_entity.pdbx_description
1 polymer ?
#
loop_
_entity_poly.entity_id
_entity_poly.type
_entity_poly.pdbx_seq_one_letter_code
_entity_poly.pdbx_strand_id
1 'polypeptide(L)'
;MSRNRAGILATAMVTRDPRTYELNPFGRLAVAHAASSVGDACLTVSLAGSIFFTQSVGESRTQVLLYLLLTLAPFSIVAPVIGPALDRSRAGRRTLMAVGCFGRALVCFLMIGQLHTVLLFPLAFVALVLSKGHAVAKSSLVPAVVADDDQLVEANSRLSLIGVIASVVGGLPAAAAVAVFDARVSLFMASLMFAVAGALSTRIQAAVRPASPETVQERAELAIPSVVFAGSAMAVMRGCVGFLTFLLAFLLKQRGEPAWVFGLVLAASASGGFIGVIITPRLRRVLREESILAASLLVPAVVALLAARDGGTLGAVAIGFTVAAGAAAGRIAFDSLVHRDGPEHLRGRAFARFETRFQLSWVAGALIPVALLNVLSRRWGFFVLALTLFFAGLSYLAGLRSRGEWGAPRRSSAPQSPDELTDGLDEASGP
;
A
#
# COMPACT_ATOMS: atom_id res chain seq x y z
N MET A 1 18.97 -10.23 21.69
CA MET A 1 19.16 -9.98 20.25
C MET A 1 18.41 -8.74 19.70
N SER A 2 17.61 -8.00 20.47
CA SER A 2 16.83 -6.83 19.99
C SER A 2 17.58 -5.49 20.02
N ARG A 3 18.57 -5.33 20.88
CA ARG A 3 19.35 -4.07 20.98
C ARG A 3 20.24 -3.75 19.77
N ASN A 4 20.58 -4.74 18.95
CA ASN A 4 21.50 -4.54 17.80
C ASN A 4 20.82 -4.02 16.54
N ARG A 5 19.49 -4.21 16.38
CA ARG A 5 18.76 -3.76 15.18
C ARG A 5 18.49 -2.26 15.15
N ALA A 6 18.22 -1.65 16.31
CA ALA A 6 18.03 -0.19 16.39
C ALA A 6 19.34 0.56 16.12
N GLY A 7 20.46 0.02 16.60
CA GLY A 7 21.80 0.57 16.33
C GLY A 7 22.19 0.49 14.84
N ILE A 8 21.85 -0.60 14.16
CA ILE A 8 22.11 -0.78 12.72
C ILE A 8 21.27 0.19 11.87
N LEU A 9 20.01 0.42 12.25
CA LEU A 9 19.14 1.39 11.58
C LEU A 9 19.66 2.84 11.72
N ALA A 10 20.12 3.22 12.93
CA ALA A 10 20.69 4.53 13.18
C ALA A 10 22.01 4.73 12.42
N THR A 11 22.87 3.71 12.36
CA THR A 11 24.18 3.79 11.70
C THR A 11 24.04 3.86 10.16
N ALA A 12 22.98 3.28 9.57
CA ALA A 12 22.76 3.34 8.13
C ALA A 12 22.16 4.67 7.64
N MET A 13 21.69 5.52 8.57
CA MET A 13 21.08 6.83 8.25
C MET A 13 22.07 8.01 8.40
N VAL A 14 23.22 7.81 9.04
CA VAL A 14 24.18 8.87 9.39
C VAL A 14 25.54 8.59 8.72
N THR A 15 26.08 9.58 8.02
CA THR A 15 27.46 9.53 7.54
C THR A 15 28.44 9.64 8.71
N ARG A 16 29.47 8.79 8.73
CA ARG A 16 30.53 8.78 9.77
C ARG A 16 31.56 9.91 9.57
N ASP A 17 31.14 11.15 9.64
CA ASP A 17 32.08 12.25 9.90
C ASP A 17 32.00 12.60 11.39
N PRO A 18 33.07 12.48 12.18
CA PRO A 18 33.04 12.75 13.62
C PRO A 18 32.78 14.21 14.00
N ARG A 19 32.68 15.11 13.01
CA ARG A 19 32.47 16.55 13.24
C ARG A 19 31.07 17.06 12.90
N THR A 20 30.26 16.32 12.13
CA THR A 20 28.90 16.70 11.79
C THR A 20 28.03 15.46 11.62
N TYR A 21 27.03 15.28 12.49
CA TYR A 21 25.98 14.26 12.32
C TYR A 21 25.03 14.71 11.19
N GLU A 22 25.47 14.64 9.95
CA GLU A 22 24.60 14.90 8.81
C GLU A 22 23.88 13.64 8.39
N LEU A 23 22.54 13.72 8.26
CA LEU A 23 21.76 12.65 7.68
C LEU A 23 22.15 12.48 6.21
N ASN A 24 22.41 11.24 5.80
CA ASN A 24 22.61 10.91 4.39
C ASN A 24 21.34 11.16 3.57
N PRO A 25 21.38 11.21 2.23
CA PRO A 25 20.21 11.47 1.39
C PRO A 25 19.01 10.57 1.70
N PHE A 26 19.23 9.28 1.96
CA PHE A 26 18.18 8.35 2.36
C PHE A 26 17.60 8.68 3.74
N GLY A 27 18.43 9.04 4.71
CA GLY A 27 17.98 9.45 6.04
C GLY A 27 17.10 10.69 6.00
N ARG A 28 17.43 11.68 5.15
CA ARG A 28 16.59 12.88 4.93
C ARG A 28 15.24 12.52 4.33
N LEU A 29 15.19 11.62 3.35
CA LEU A 29 13.94 11.10 2.78
C LEU A 29 13.12 10.35 3.84
N ALA A 30 13.77 9.50 4.65
CA ALA A 30 13.13 8.70 5.68
C ALA A 30 12.46 9.57 6.76
N VAL A 31 13.13 10.62 7.22
CA VAL A 31 12.57 11.55 8.22
C VAL A 31 11.41 12.38 7.64
N ALA A 32 11.55 12.87 6.41
CA ALA A 32 10.46 13.54 5.70
C ALA A 32 9.23 12.62 5.51
N HIS A 33 9.47 11.35 5.17
CA HIS A 33 8.41 10.35 5.05
C HIS A 33 7.75 10.02 6.40
N ALA A 34 8.52 9.91 7.48
CA ALA A 34 7.98 9.69 8.82
C ALA A 34 7.04 10.83 9.23
N ALA A 35 7.49 12.09 9.10
CA ALA A 35 6.65 13.25 9.39
C ALA A 35 5.37 13.28 8.54
N SER A 36 5.46 12.96 7.24
CA SER A 36 4.29 12.84 6.36
C SER A 36 3.34 11.74 6.83
N SER A 37 3.86 10.57 7.26
CA SER A 37 3.03 9.45 7.72
C SER A 37 2.31 9.76 9.04
N VAL A 38 2.93 10.52 9.94
CA VAL A 38 2.26 11.08 11.13
C VAL A 38 1.12 12.00 10.71
N GLY A 39 1.36 12.91 9.77
CA GLY A 39 0.33 13.80 9.23
C GLY A 39 -0.84 13.04 8.60
N ASP A 40 -0.57 11.99 7.81
CA ASP A 40 -1.59 11.13 7.19
C ASP A 40 -2.42 10.41 8.26
N ALA A 41 -1.80 9.93 9.34
CA ALA A 41 -2.50 9.29 10.46
C ALA A 41 -3.41 10.29 11.21
N CYS A 42 -2.92 11.49 11.52
CA CYS A 42 -3.71 12.54 12.17
C CYS A 42 -4.90 12.98 11.31
N LEU A 43 -4.70 13.16 10.00
CA LEU A 43 -5.78 13.47 9.05
C LEU A 43 -6.83 12.36 9.01
N THR A 44 -6.39 11.09 8.93
CA THR A 44 -7.30 9.94 8.91
C THR A 44 -8.15 9.86 10.17
N VAL A 45 -7.54 10.02 11.35
CA VAL A 45 -8.24 10.01 12.64
C VAL A 45 -9.23 11.15 12.73
N SER A 46 -8.86 12.36 12.29
CA SER A 46 -9.77 13.50 12.28
C SER A 46 -10.98 13.28 11.37
N LEU A 47 -10.77 12.78 10.15
CA LEU A 47 -11.87 12.46 9.23
C LEU A 47 -12.76 11.35 9.76
N ALA A 48 -12.19 10.33 10.41
CA ALA A 48 -12.95 9.27 11.07
C ALA A 48 -13.82 9.81 12.20
N GLY A 49 -13.34 10.78 12.98
CA GLY A 49 -14.08 11.44 14.05
C GLY A 49 -15.08 12.52 13.59
N SER A 50 -15.15 12.84 12.31
CA SER A 50 -15.99 13.88 11.73
C SER A 50 -17.34 13.34 11.26
N ILE A 51 -18.04 14.13 10.47
CA ILE A 51 -19.35 13.90 9.84
C ILE A 51 -19.59 12.46 9.32
N PHE A 52 -18.53 11.75 8.91
CA PHE A 52 -18.64 10.40 8.35
C PHE A 52 -19.25 9.37 9.32
N PHE A 53 -19.02 9.53 10.62
CA PHE A 53 -19.50 8.57 11.63
C PHE A 53 -20.64 9.09 12.49
N THR A 54 -20.96 10.39 12.44
CA THR A 54 -22.00 11.00 13.28
C THR A 54 -23.38 11.04 12.65
N GLN A 55 -23.50 10.86 11.31
CA GLN A 55 -24.78 10.97 10.60
C GLN A 55 -25.53 9.64 10.42
N SER A 56 -26.84 9.72 10.10
CA SER A 56 -27.69 8.56 9.80
C SER A 56 -27.22 7.80 8.56
N VAL A 57 -27.51 6.49 8.48
CA VAL A 57 -27.03 5.61 7.40
C VAL A 57 -27.47 6.09 6.01
N GLY A 58 -28.65 6.69 5.89
CA GLY A 58 -29.19 7.21 4.62
C GLY A 58 -28.43 8.43 4.09
N GLU A 59 -28.13 9.38 4.96
CA GLU A 59 -27.35 10.56 4.61
C GLU A 59 -25.87 10.23 4.40
N SER A 60 -25.34 9.29 5.18
CA SER A 60 -23.97 8.79 5.02
C SER A 60 -23.72 8.15 3.65
N ARG A 61 -24.75 7.55 2.99
CA ARG A 61 -24.61 6.88 1.70
C ARG A 61 -24.14 7.82 0.60
N THR A 62 -24.84 8.94 0.41
CA THR A 62 -24.48 9.93 -0.62
C THR A 62 -23.11 10.52 -0.34
N GLN A 63 -22.81 10.80 0.92
CA GLN A 63 -21.52 11.36 1.33
C GLN A 63 -20.38 10.35 1.13
N VAL A 64 -20.60 9.06 1.43
CA VAL A 64 -19.60 8.01 1.19
C VAL A 64 -19.45 7.71 -0.29
N LEU A 65 -20.52 7.74 -1.10
CA LEU A 65 -20.41 7.67 -2.56
C LEU A 65 -19.59 8.84 -3.11
N LEU A 66 -19.87 10.06 -2.63
CA LEU A 66 -19.10 11.24 -2.99
C LEU A 66 -17.62 11.08 -2.59
N TYR A 67 -17.35 10.60 -1.38
CA TYR A 67 -16.00 10.33 -0.90
C TYR A 67 -15.28 9.27 -1.75
N LEU A 68 -15.95 8.19 -2.11
CA LEU A 68 -15.36 7.14 -2.95
C LEU A 68 -15.15 7.61 -4.39
N LEU A 69 -16.09 8.33 -4.98
CA LEU A 69 -15.91 8.99 -6.28
C LEU A 69 -14.76 10.00 -6.23
N LEU A 70 -14.70 10.77 -5.16
CA LEU A 70 -13.61 11.69 -4.87
C LEU A 70 -12.27 10.96 -4.73
N THR A 71 -12.27 9.75 -4.15
CA THR A 71 -11.06 8.92 -3.98
C THR A 71 -10.62 8.29 -5.32
N LEU A 72 -11.55 8.05 -6.24
CA LEU A 72 -11.28 7.50 -7.57
C LEU A 72 -10.75 8.56 -8.56
N ALA A 73 -11.33 9.75 -8.50
CA ALA A 73 -10.98 10.85 -9.42
C ALA A 73 -9.50 11.25 -9.39
N PRO A 74 -8.78 11.23 -8.25
CA PRO A 74 -7.34 11.52 -8.23
C PRO A 74 -6.50 10.62 -9.11
N PHE A 75 -6.86 9.33 -9.21
CA PHE A 75 -6.12 8.39 -10.04
C PHE A 75 -6.26 8.69 -11.53
N SER A 76 -7.42 9.22 -11.95
CA SER A 76 -7.66 9.65 -13.33
C SER A 76 -6.93 10.95 -13.67
N ILE A 77 -6.73 11.83 -12.69
CA ILE A 77 -6.10 13.14 -12.85
C ILE A 77 -4.59 13.07 -12.61
N VAL A 78 -4.17 12.34 -11.58
CA VAL A 78 -2.77 12.27 -11.13
C VAL A 78 -1.88 11.57 -12.14
N ALA A 79 -2.34 10.48 -12.78
CA ALA A 79 -1.54 9.73 -13.75
C ALA A 79 -1.14 10.58 -14.97
N PRO A 80 -2.04 11.30 -15.67
CA PRO A 80 -1.67 12.12 -16.83
C PRO A 80 -0.93 13.42 -16.47
N VAL A 81 -1.09 13.92 -15.23
CA VAL A 81 -0.49 15.21 -14.83
C VAL A 81 0.87 15.03 -14.17
N ILE A 82 1.02 14.02 -13.31
CA ILE A 82 2.24 13.84 -12.54
C ILE A 82 3.37 13.21 -13.37
N GLY A 83 3.06 12.33 -14.32
CA GLY A 83 4.06 11.76 -15.22
C GLY A 83 4.89 12.85 -15.90
N PRO A 84 4.28 13.73 -16.70
CA PRO A 84 4.98 14.83 -17.36
C PRO A 84 5.63 15.85 -16.41
N ALA A 85 5.06 16.06 -15.20
CA ALA A 85 5.64 16.95 -14.21
C ALA A 85 6.93 16.39 -13.58
N LEU A 86 7.02 15.07 -13.42
CA LEU A 86 8.23 14.38 -12.96
C LEU A 86 9.35 14.38 -14.03
N ASP A 87 8.97 14.29 -15.30
CA ASP A 87 9.92 14.19 -16.40
C ASP A 87 10.54 15.55 -16.78
N ARG A 88 9.84 16.64 -16.50
CA ARG A 88 10.23 17.98 -16.99
C ARG A 88 11.34 18.69 -16.22
N SER A 89 11.68 18.29 -14.99
CA SER A 89 12.73 18.99 -14.25
C SER A 89 13.56 18.12 -13.31
N ARG A 90 14.87 18.38 -13.28
CA ARG A 90 15.81 17.76 -12.34
C ARG A 90 15.47 18.04 -10.87
N ALA A 91 14.89 19.21 -10.58
CA ALA A 91 14.40 19.60 -9.26
C ALA A 91 12.96 19.11 -8.99
N GLY A 92 12.23 18.62 -10.01
CA GLY A 92 10.79 18.38 -9.97
C GLY A 92 10.33 17.37 -8.93
N ARG A 93 11.07 16.28 -8.74
CA ARG A 93 10.70 15.22 -7.78
C ARG A 93 10.70 15.73 -6.35
N ARG A 94 11.77 16.44 -5.94
CA ARG A 94 11.88 17.06 -4.62
C ARG A 94 10.86 18.17 -4.43
N THR A 95 10.72 19.03 -5.42
CA THR A 95 9.75 20.13 -5.41
C THR A 95 8.32 19.59 -5.35
N LEU A 96 7.99 18.56 -6.13
CA LEU A 96 6.67 17.93 -6.10
C LEU A 96 6.37 17.31 -4.73
N MET A 97 7.36 16.66 -4.10
CA MET A 97 7.21 16.14 -2.74
C MET A 97 6.96 17.26 -1.73
N ALA A 98 7.73 18.35 -1.79
CA ALA A 98 7.59 19.49 -0.90
C ALA A 98 6.23 20.22 -1.12
N VAL A 99 5.86 20.50 -2.37
CA VAL A 99 4.57 21.10 -2.74
C VAL A 99 3.41 20.23 -2.29
N GLY A 100 3.51 18.91 -2.47
CA GLY A 100 2.50 17.95 -1.99
C GLY A 100 2.34 17.98 -0.46
N CYS A 101 3.42 18.18 0.29
CA CYS A 101 3.37 18.30 1.74
C CYS A 101 2.80 19.65 2.18
N PHE A 102 3.30 20.78 1.64
CA PHE A 102 2.79 22.11 2.00
C PHE A 102 1.33 22.29 1.55
N GLY A 103 0.95 21.75 0.38
CA GLY A 103 -0.43 21.75 -0.08
C GLY A 103 -1.36 21.02 0.90
N ARG A 104 -0.95 19.84 1.39
CA ARG A 104 -1.71 19.10 2.42
C ARG A 104 -1.75 19.85 3.75
N ALA A 105 -0.68 20.50 4.15
CA ALA A 105 -0.66 21.34 5.34
C ALA A 105 -1.71 22.46 5.27
N LEU A 106 -1.73 23.17 4.14
CA LEU A 106 -2.73 24.22 3.88
C LEU A 106 -4.16 23.68 3.87
N VAL A 107 -4.37 22.57 3.17
CA VAL A 107 -5.71 21.95 3.08
C VAL A 107 -6.19 21.48 4.46
N CYS A 108 -5.34 20.82 5.26
CA CYS A 108 -5.70 20.42 6.62
C CYS A 108 -6.03 21.64 7.49
N PHE A 109 -5.29 22.72 7.36
CA PHE A 109 -5.58 23.97 8.08
C PHE A 109 -6.95 24.55 7.69
N LEU A 110 -7.26 24.61 6.39
CA LEU A 110 -8.56 25.06 5.90
C LEU A 110 -9.72 24.16 6.37
N MET A 111 -9.49 22.85 6.47
CA MET A 111 -10.49 21.88 6.95
C MET A 111 -10.88 22.12 8.43
N ILE A 112 -10.04 22.73 9.25
CA ILE A 112 -10.34 23.01 10.67
C ILE A 112 -11.66 23.78 10.82
N GLY A 113 -11.91 24.78 9.98
CA GLY A 113 -13.14 25.55 9.98
C GLY A 113 -14.33 24.91 9.28
N GLN A 114 -14.11 23.80 8.56
CA GLN A 114 -15.08 23.23 7.63
C GLN A 114 -15.55 21.80 7.98
N LEU A 115 -15.23 21.30 9.18
CA LEU A 115 -15.50 19.90 9.59
C LEU A 115 -16.98 19.51 9.50
N HIS A 116 -17.90 20.47 9.60
CA HIS A 116 -19.36 20.23 9.58
C HIS A 116 -20.03 20.81 8.33
N THR A 117 -19.26 21.23 7.33
CA THR A 117 -19.79 21.81 6.10
C THR A 117 -19.53 20.90 4.90
N VAL A 118 -20.30 21.10 3.82
CA VAL A 118 -20.11 20.39 2.55
C VAL A 118 -18.74 20.65 1.94
N LEU A 119 -18.08 21.77 2.29
CA LEU A 119 -16.75 22.14 1.81
C LEU A 119 -15.64 21.18 2.31
N LEU A 120 -15.91 20.40 3.36
CA LEU A 120 -15.02 19.33 3.82
C LEU A 120 -14.68 18.34 2.69
N PHE A 121 -15.66 17.98 1.84
CA PHE A 121 -15.48 16.99 0.78
C PHE A 121 -14.49 17.42 -0.30
N PRO A 122 -14.62 18.60 -0.93
CA PRO A 122 -13.62 19.05 -1.90
C PRO A 122 -12.24 19.27 -1.28
N LEU A 123 -12.15 19.71 -0.02
CA LEU A 123 -10.86 19.83 0.68
C LEU A 123 -10.24 18.46 0.93
N ALA A 124 -11.01 17.47 1.40
CA ALA A 124 -10.54 16.09 1.57
C ALA A 124 -10.09 15.48 0.22
N PHE A 125 -10.79 15.80 -0.86
CA PHE A 125 -10.40 15.40 -2.21
C PHE A 125 -9.03 15.95 -2.59
N VAL A 126 -8.81 17.25 -2.41
CA VAL A 126 -7.51 17.87 -2.72
C VAL A 126 -6.41 17.24 -1.87
N ALA A 127 -6.67 16.97 -0.58
CA ALA A 127 -5.72 16.28 0.29
C ALA A 127 -5.35 14.90 -0.24
N LEU A 128 -6.34 14.13 -0.74
CA LEU A 128 -6.12 12.80 -1.35
C LEU A 128 -5.32 12.88 -2.66
N VAL A 129 -5.63 13.85 -3.54
CA VAL A 129 -4.86 14.10 -4.77
C VAL A 129 -3.41 14.37 -4.44
N LEU A 130 -3.15 15.27 -3.50
CA LEU A 130 -1.81 15.63 -3.06
C LEU A 130 -1.08 14.46 -2.39
N SER A 131 -1.80 13.63 -1.62
CA SER A 131 -1.25 12.41 -1.01
C SER A 131 -0.79 11.40 -2.06
N LYS A 132 -1.57 11.20 -3.12
CA LYS A 132 -1.17 10.33 -4.24
C LYS A 132 0.03 10.88 -5.01
N GLY A 133 0.03 12.18 -5.28
CA GLY A 133 1.19 12.86 -5.88
C GLY A 133 2.45 12.74 -5.04
N HIS A 134 2.33 12.89 -3.72
CA HIS A 134 3.43 12.68 -2.78
C HIS A 134 3.95 11.24 -2.78
N ALA A 135 3.07 10.24 -2.83
CA ALA A 135 3.47 8.84 -2.89
C ALA A 135 4.26 8.52 -4.17
N VAL A 136 3.84 9.07 -5.32
CA VAL A 136 4.55 8.94 -6.60
C VAL A 136 5.90 9.66 -6.54
N ALA A 137 5.95 10.89 -6.02
CA ALA A 137 7.20 11.64 -5.86
C ALA A 137 8.18 10.90 -4.93
N LYS A 138 7.70 10.35 -3.81
CA LYS A 138 8.50 9.53 -2.89
C LYS A 138 9.09 8.31 -3.60
N SER A 139 8.27 7.53 -4.30
CA SER A 139 8.74 6.32 -4.98
C SER A 139 9.78 6.61 -6.07
N SER A 140 9.66 7.76 -6.74
CA SER A 140 10.63 8.20 -7.73
C SER A 140 11.93 8.75 -7.13
N LEU A 141 11.93 9.17 -5.86
CA LEU A 141 13.12 9.65 -5.15
C LEU A 141 13.96 8.51 -4.58
N VAL A 142 13.37 7.35 -4.24
CA VAL A 142 14.11 6.23 -3.64
C VAL A 142 15.31 5.81 -4.48
N PRO A 143 15.20 5.58 -5.80
CA PRO A 143 16.35 5.24 -6.64
C PRO A 143 17.40 6.36 -6.75
N ALA A 144 17.01 7.60 -6.49
CA ALA A 144 17.91 8.76 -6.56
C ALA A 144 18.70 9.02 -5.28
N VAL A 145 18.31 8.40 -4.16
CA VAL A 145 18.96 8.56 -2.84
C VAL A 145 19.68 7.29 -2.36
N VAL A 146 19.57 6.20 -3.10
CA VAL A 146 20.23 4.91 -2.83
C VAL A 146 21.33 4.71 -3.86
N ALA A 147 22.51 4.25 -3.42
CA ALA A 147 23.69 4.15 -4.27
C ALA A 147 23.59 2.97 -5.27
N ASP A 148 23.08 1.83 -4.81
CA ASP A 148 23.02 0.58 -5.56
C ASP A 148 21.59 0.09 -5.71
N ASP A 149 21.27 -0.50 -6.87
CA ASP A 149 19.95 -1.03 -7.17
C ASP A 149 19.57 -2.22 -6.25
N ASP A 150 20.55 -2.99 -5.77
CA ASP A 150 20.35 -4.06 -4.80
C ASP A 150 19.82 -3.58 -3.45
N GLN A 151 20.10 -2.33 -3.09
CA GLN A 151 19.62 -1.71 -1.85
C GLN A 151 18.18 -1.14 -1.97
N LEU A 152 17.60 -1.08 -3.17
CA LEU A 152 16.24 -0.53 -3.38
C LEU A 152 15.18 -1.29 -2.60
N VAL A 153 15.29 -2.61 -2.54
CA VAL A 153 14.33 -3.46 -1.81
C VAL A 153 14.39 -3.18 -0.32
N GLU A 154 15.61 -3.11 0.21
CA GLU A 154 15.83 -2.83 1.62
C GLU A 154 15.39 -1.40 1.97
N ALA A 155 15.68 -0.41 1.12
CA ALA A 155 15.25 0.97 1.27
C ALA A 155 13.71 1.10 1.30
N ASN A 156 13.01 0.44 0.37
CA ASN A 156 11.55 0.44 0.36
C ASN A 156 10.95 -0.27 1.58
N SER A 157 11.54 -1.39 2.01
CA SER A 157 11.13 -2.11 3.20
C SER A 157 11.31 -1.26 4.47
N ARG A 158 12.45 -0.58 4.59
CA ARG A 158 12.74 0.35 5.69
C ARG A 158 11.77 1.53 5.70
N LEU A 159 11.49 2.15 4.55
CA LEU A 159 10.52 3.25 4.44
C LEU A 159 9.11 2.77 4.80
N SER A 160 8.71 1.58 4.39
CA SER A 160 7.41 0.99 4.75
C SER A 160 7.30 0.79 6.27
N LEU A 161 8.33 0.25 6.91
CA LEU A 161 8.38 0.06 8.37
C LEU A 161 8.32 1.40 9.11
N ILE A 162 9.11 2.39 8.67
CA ILE A 162 9.10 3.75 9.23
C ILE A 162 7.71 4.36 9.10
N GLY A 163 7.05 4.21 7.95
CA GLY A 163 5.69 4.69 7.72
C GLY A 163 4.68 4.07 8.69
N VAL A 164 4.74 2.76 8.91
CA VAL A 164 3.86 2.06 9.87
C VAL A 164 4.09 2.55 11.29
N ILE A 165 5.34 2.59 11.76
CA ILE A 165 5.69 3.06 13.10
C ILE A 165 5.26 4.51 13.29
N ALA A 166 5.57 5.39 12.33
CA ALA A 166 5.20 6.79 12.37
C ALA A 166 3.68 6.99 12.39
N SER A 167 2.92 6.17 11.64
CA SER A 167 1.46 6.23 11.65
C SER A 167 0.88 5.82 13.00
N VAL A 168 1.44 4.83 13.69
CA VAL A 168 1.03 4.43 15.04
C VAL A 168 1.39 5.54 16.06
N VAL A 169 2.63 6.04 16.00
CA VAL A 169 3.13 7.11 16.90
C VAL A 169 2.32 8.40 16.74
N GLY A 170 1.88 8.72 15.52
CA GLY A 170 1.04 9.90 15.26
C GLY A 170 -0.45 9.64 15.52
N GLY A 171 -0.94 8.47 15.15
CA GLY A 171 -2.35 8.11 15.24
C GLY A 171 -2.87 7.99 16.67
N LEU A 172 -2.08 7.45 17.60
CA LEU A 172 -2.48 7.33 18.99
C LEU A 172 -2.68 8.70 19.69
N PRO A 173 -1.73 9.65 19.63
CA PRO A 173 -1.97 11.01 20.19
C PRO A 173 -3.10 11.74 19.46
N ALA A 174 -3.25 11.56 18.14
CA ALA A 174 -4.34 12.14 17.38
C ALA A 174 -5.71 11.60 17.84
N ALA A 175 -5.82 10.29 18.07
CA ALA A 175 -7.04 9.66 18.59
C ALA A 175 -7.37 10.16 20.01
N ALA A 176 -6.35 10.27 20.88
CA ALA A 176 -6.50 10.85 22.21
C ALA A 176 -6.96 12.33 22.13
N ALA A 177 -6.36 13.11 21.22
CA ALA A 177 -6.75 14.51 21.03
C ALA A 177 -8.20 14.66 20.55
N VAL A 178 -8.65 13.78 19.64
CA VAL A 178 -10.07 13.76 19.21
C VAL A 178 -11.01 13.35 20.34
N ALA A 179 -10.60 12.40 21.17
CA ALA A 179 -11.43 11.91 22.29
C ALA A 179 -11.56 12.94 23.43
N VAL A 180 -10.51 13.73 23.68
CA VAL A 180 -10.46 14.69 24.80
C VAL A 180 -10.91 16.09 24.39
N PHE A 181 -10.61 16.51 23.17
CA PHE A 181 -10.88 17.87 22.69
C PHE A 181 -11.86 17.88 21.51
N ASP A 182 -11.34 17.72 20.29
CA ASP A 182 -12.09 17.76 19.03
C ASP A 182 -11.21 17.26 17.88
N ALA A 183 -11.87 16.87 16.77
CA ALA A 183 -11.21 16.54 15.50
C ALA A 183 -10.37 17.70 14.90
N ARG A 184 -10.68 18.95 15.26
CA ARG A 184 -9.91 20.15 14.88
C ARG A 184 -8.46 20.11 15.36
N VAL A 185 -8.25 19.62 16.60
CA VAL A 185 -6.89 19.49 17.15
C VAL A 185 -6.06 18.50 16.35
N SER A 186 -6.65 17.38 15.97
CA SER A 186 -6.00 16.38 15.11
C SER A 186 -5.68 16.94 13.71
N LEU A 187 -6.57 17.77 13.11
CA LEU A 187 -6.28 18.46 11.84
C LEU A 187 -5.14 19.47 11.97
N PHE A 188 -5.08 20.19 13.08
CA PHE A 188 -3.98 21.12 13.35
C PHE A 188 -2.64 20.35 13.46
N MET A 189 -2.63 19.21 14.20
CA MET A 189 -1.45 18.34 14.26
C MET A 189 -1.05 17.82 12.87
N ALA A 190 -2.03 17.42 12.04
CA ALA A 190 -1.79 16.99 10.66
C ALA A 190 -1.15 18.12 9.84
N SER A 191 -1.72 19.32 9.90
CA SER A 191 -1.20 20.51 9.21
C SER A 191 0.26 20.80 9.58
N LEU A 192 0.56 20.78 10.88
CA LEU A 192 1.93 21.01 11.38
C LEU A 192 2.89 19.92 10.88
N MET A 193 2.51 18.65 10.96
CA MET A 193 3.36 17.53 10.52
C MET A 193 3.59 17.55 9.01
N PHE A 194 2.60 17.92 8.22
CA PHE A 194 2.79 18.10 6.78
C PHE A 194 3.68 19.31 6.47
N ALA A 195 3.58 20.41 7.21
CA ALA A 195 4.48 21.55 7.04
C ALA A 195 5.93 21.16 7.35
N VAL A 196 6.16 20.43 8.45
CA VAL A 196 7.48 19.87 8.81
C VAL A 196 7.98 18.93 7.71
N ALA A 197 7.14 18.01 7.22
CA ALA A 197 7.51 17.11 6.12
C ALA A 197 7.88 17.89 4.85
N GLY A 198 7.15 18.96 4.54
CA GLY A 198 7.45 19.86 3.42
C GLY A 198 8.83 20.53 3.57
N ALA A 199 9.11 21.10 4.73
CA ALA A 199 10.40 21.73 5.05
C ALA A 199 11.55 20.72 4.99
N LEU A 200 11.38 19.50 5.50
CA LEU A 200 12.37 18.44 5.41
C LEU A 200 12.58 17.97 3.96
N SER A 201 11.51 17.92 3.17
CA SER A 201 11.58 17.52 1.75
C SER A 201 12.43 18.48 0.92
N THR A 202 12.46 19.76 1.25
CA THR A 202 13.31 20.74 0.54
C THR A 202 14.81 20.51 0.76
N ARG A 203 15.20 19.77 1.81
CA ARG A 203 16.59 19.46 2.17
C ARG A 203 17.09 18.14 1.58
N ILE A 204 16.25 17.40 0.85
CA ILE A 204 16.63 16.13 0.21
C ILE A 204 17.58 16.43 -0.95
N GLN A 205 18.79 15.88 -0.90
CA GLN A 205 19.75 15.92 -1.98
C GLN A 205 19.61 14.61 -2.76
N ALA A 206 19.04 14.68 -3.95
CA ALA A 206 18.89 13.53 -4.83
C ALA A 206 19.94 13.58 -5.94
N ALA A 207 20.67 12.50 -6.15
CA ALA A 207 21.50 12.34 -7.34
C ALA A 207 20.59 12.25 -8.58
N VAL A 208 20.98 12.94 -9.64
CA VAL A 208 20.13 13.06 -10.83
C VAL A 208 20.39 11.86 -11.74
N ARG A 209 19.51 10.84 -11.71
CA ARG A 209 19.37 9.89 -12.82
C ARG A 209 18.21 10.37 -13.71
N PRO A 210 18.42 10.58 -15.02
CA PRO A 210 17.32 10.91 -15.93
C PRO A 210 16.33 9.74 -15.99
N ALA A 211 15.05 9.99 -15.77
CA ALA A 211 14.01 9.02 -16.10
C ALA A 211 13.81 9.09 -17.63
N SER A 212 14.17 8.03 -18.34
CA SER A 212 13.83 7.91 -19.77
C SER A 212 12.33 7.61 -19.92
N PRO A 213 11.64 8.15 -20.95
CA PRO A 213 10.27 7.75 -21.25
C PRO A 213 10.18 6.24 -21.49
N GLU A 214 9.07 5.63 -21.04
CA GLU A 214 8.83 4.20 -21.22
C GLU A 214 8.70 3.87 -22.71
N THR A 215 9.60 3.05 -23.24
CA THR A 215 9.56 2.61 -24.64
C THR A 215 8.54 1.49 -24.83
N VAL A 216 8.11 1.26 -26.08
CA VAL A 216 7.21 0.13 -26.45
C VAL A 216 7.87 -1.20 -26.07
N GLN A 217 9.20 -1.28 -26.20
CA GLN A 217 9.99 -2.47 -25.88
C GLN A 217 9.98 -2.75 -24.37
N GLU A 218 10.18 -1.74 -23.52
CA GLU A 218 10.09 -1.88 -22.07
C GLU A 218 8.70 -2.31 -21.58
N ARG A 219 7.62 -1.88 -22.29
CA ARG A 219 6.26 -2.35 -22.00
C ARG A 219 6.08 -3.84 -22.31
N ALA A 220 6.68 -4.31 -23.38
CA ALA A 220 6.67 -5.73 -23.74
C ALA A 220 7.49 -6.57 -22.75
N GLU A 221 8.65 -6.05 -22.30
CA GLU A 221 9.49 -6.69 -21.28
C GLU A 221 8.80 -6.78 -19.91
N LEU A 222 7.93 -5.81 -19.56
CA LEU A 222 7.12 -5.85 -18.33
C LEU A 222 5.90 -6.77 -18.42
N ALA A 223 5.56 -7.27 -19.61
CA ALA A 223 4.41 -8.15 -19.83
C ALA A 223 4.74 -9.63 -19.57
N ILE A 224 5.61 -9.92 -18.60
CA ILE A 224 5.95 -11.29 -18.20
C ILE A 224 4.69 -11.99 -17.68
N PRO A 225 4.27 -13.11 -18.27
CA PRO A 225 3.00 -13.75 -17.93
C PRO A 225 2.88 -14.11 -16.44
N SER A 226 3.93 -14.65 -15.80
CA SER A 226 3.92 -15.01 -14.38
C SER A 226 3.62 -13.79 -13.48
N VAL A 227 4.26 -12.65 -13.75
CA VAL A 227 4.08 -11.40 -13.01
C VAL A 227 2.70 -10.78 -13.26
N VAL A 228 2.22 -10.81 -14.53
CA VAL A 228 0.91 -10.25 -14.89
C VAL A 228 -0.22 -11.04 -14.24
N PHE A 229 -0.14 -12.39 -14.22
CA PHE A 229 -1.13 -13.23 -13.57
C PHE A 229 -1.12 -13.07 -12.04
N ALA A 230 0.06 -13.06 -11.43
CA ALA A 230 0.20 -12.79 -10.01
C ALA A 230 -0.33 -11.40 -9.64
N GLY A 231 -0.03 -10.38 -10.46
CA GLY A 231 -0.55 -9.03 -10.30
C GLY A 231 -2.07 -8.96 -10.45
N SER A 232 -2.66 -9.78 -11.34
CA SER A 232 -4.12 -9.86 -11.50
C SER A 232 -4.79 -10.49 -10.28
N ALA A 233 -4.24 -11.61 -9.77
CA ALA A 233 -4.69 -12.25 -8.53
C ALA A 233 -4.62 -11.29 -7.33
N MET A 234 -3.50 -10.57 -7.20
CA MET A 234 -3.34 -9.58 -6.14
C MET A 234 -4.30 -8.37 -6.30
N ALA A 235 -4.61 -7.94 -7.53
CA ALA A 235 -5.58 -6.89 -7.78
C ALA A 235 -6.99 -7.30 -7.31
N VAL A 236 -7.41 -8.55 -7.56
CA VAL A 236 -8.68 -9.08 -7.03
C VAL A 236 -8.67 -9.12 -5.50
N MET A 237 -7.57 -9.59 -4.89
CA MET A 237 -7.43 -9.56 -3.42
C MET A 237 -7.60 -8.13 -2.88
N ARG A 238 -6.98 -7.12 -3.50
CA ARG A 238 -7.12 -5.71 -3.10
C ARG A 238 -8.55 -5.21 -3.25
N GLY A 239 -9.26 -5.60 -4.31
CA GLY A 239 -10.69 -5.34 -4.48
C GLY A 239 -11.53 -5.95 -3.37
N CYS A 240 -11.25 -7.20 -3.00
CA CYS A 240 -11.91 -7.90 -1.90
C CYS A 240 -11.64 -7.23 -0.54
N VAL A 241 -10.43 -6.71 -0.29
CA VAL A 241 -10.14 -5.91 0.91
C VAL A 241 -11.00 -4.64 0.95
N GLY A 242 -11.08 -3.90 -0.16
CA GLY A 242 -11.94 -2.71 -0.26
C GLY A 242 -13.41 -3.04 -0.04
N PHE A 243 -13.91 -4.08 -0.70
CA PHE A 243 -15.27 -4.59 -0.55
C PHE A 243 -15.59 -4.93 0.91
N LEU A 244 -14.75 -5.74 1.56
CA LEU A 244 -14.96 -6.17 2.94
C LEU A 244 -14.94 -5.02 3.93
N THR A 245 -14.01 -4.06 3.76
CA THR A 245 -13.88 -2.89 4.62
C THR A 245 -15.19 -2.11 4.70
N PHE A 246 -15.78 -1.79 3.55
CA PHE A 246 -17.02 -1.02 3.51
C PHE A 246 -18.25 -1.87 3.82
N LEU A 247 -18.29 -3.14 3.40
CA LEU A 247 -19.33 -4.07 3.78
C LEU A 247 -19.47 -4.14 5.31
N LEU A 248 -18.38 -4.38 6.03
CA LEU A 248 -18.41 -4.48 7.48
C LEU A 248 -18.73 -3.15 8.15
N ALA A 249 -18.14 -2.04 7.70
CA ALA A 249 -18.42 -0.72 8.25
C ALA A 249 -19.92 -0.38 8.20
N PHE A 250 -20.56 -0.60 7.05
CA PHE A 250 -21.97 -0.29 6.89
C PHE A 250 -22.89 -1.28 7.60
N LEU A 251 -22.63 -2.58 7.47
CA LEU A 251 -23.51 -3.60 8.06
C LEU A 251 -23.48 -3.58 9.59
N LEU A 252 -22.34 -3.33 10.21
CA LEU A 252 -22.25 -3.18 11.66
C LEU A 252 -22.99 -1.92 12.10
N LYS A 253 -22.88 -0.80 11.37
CA LYS A 253 -23.59 0.44 11.66
C LYS A 253 -25.12 0.26 11.51
N GLN A 254 -25.61 -0.38 10.43
CA GLN A 254 -27.04 -0.63 10.21
C GLN A 254 -27.69 -1.47 11.30
N ARG A 255 -26.96 -2.39 11.92
CA ARG A 255 -27.45 -3.23 13.00
C ARG A 255 -27.37 -2.60 14.37
N GLY A 256 -26.83 -1.38 14.47
CA GLY A 256 -26.60 -0.74 15.78
C GLY A 256 -25.62 -1.49 16.66
N GLU A 257 -24.69 -2.24 16.05
CA GLU A 257 -23.68 -2.99 16.82
C GLU A 257 -22.85 -2.04 17.68
N PRO A 258 -22.56 -2.43 18.93
CA PRO A 258 -21.81 -1.57 19.83
C PRO A 258 -20.39 -1.28 19.30
N ALA A 259 -19.83 -0.14 19.68
CA ALA A 259 -18.51 0.33 19.20
C ALA A 259 -17.37 -0.69 19.42
N TRP A 260 -17.46 -1.51 20.49
CA TRP A 260 -16.43 -2.53 20.75
C TRP A 260 -16.39 -3.62 19.66
N VAL A 261 -17.51 -3.92 18.98
CA VAL A 261 -17.55 -4.89 17.86
C VAL A 261 -16.75 -4.36 16.67
N PHE A 262 -16.88 -3.06 16.36
CA PHE A 262 -16.03 -2.42 15.34
C PHE A 262 -14.55 -2.51 15.73
N GLY A 263 -14.24 -2.21 17.00
CA GLY A 263 -12.89 -2.33 17.54
C GLY A 263 -12.34 -3.76 17.41
N LEU A 264 -13.15 -4.76 17.70
CA LEU A 264 -12.77 -6.17 17.60
C LEU A 264 -12.45 -6.59 16.16
N VAL A 265 -13.31 -6.20 15.19
CA VAL A 265 -13.08 -6.49 13.77
C VAL A 265 -11.83 -5.78 13.25
N LEU A 266 -11.62 -4.53 13.67
CA LEU A 266 -10.42 -3.76 13.29
C LEU A 266 -9.15 -4.39 13.89
N ALA A 267 -9.18 -4.77 15.17
CA ALA A 267 -8.08 -5.43 15.85
C ALA A 267 -7.76 -6.80 15.22
N ALA A 268 -8.79 -7.57 14.86
CA ALA A 268 -8.62 -8.84 14.14
C ALA A 268 -7.99 -8.63 12.76
N SER A 269 -8.41 -7.61 12.01
CA SER A 269 -7.81 -7.28 10.73
C SER A 269 -6.36 -6.83 10.87
N ALA A 270 -6.06 -5.98 11.84
CA ALA A 270 -4.69 -5.52 12.11
C ALA A 270 -3.77 -6.69 12.52
N SER A 271 -4.23 -7.55 13.43
CA SER A 271 -3.47 -8.73 13.88
C SER A 271 -3.29 -9.74 12.76
N GLY A 272 -4.32 -9.96 11.92
CA GLY A 272 -4.22 -10.79 10.73
C GLY A 272 -3.15 -10.29 9.77
N GLY A 273 -3.16 -9.01 9.44
CA GLY A 273 -2.13 -8.38 8.59
C GLY A 273 -0.72 -8.53 9.18
N PHE A 274 -0.57 -8.27 10.47
CA PHE A 274 0.70 -8.44 11.18
C PHE A 274 1.22 -9.88 11.15
N ILE A 275 0.35 -10.85 11.44
CA ILE A 275 0.67 -12.28 11.39
C ILE A 275 1.03 -12.70 9.97
N GLY A 276 0.31 -12.22 8.95
CA GLY A 276 0.63 -12.46 7.55
C GLY A 276 2.04 -12.02 7.19
N VAL A 277 2.45 -10.83 7.64
CA VAL A 277 3.82 -10.33 7.41
C VAL A 277 4.87 -11.21 8.10
N ILE A 278 4.65 -11.65 9.33
CA ILE A 278 5.62 -12.44 10.12
C ILE A 278 5.74 -13.87 9.60
N ILE A 279 4.62 -14.48 9.21
CA ILE A 279 4.59 -15.89 8.81
C ILE A 279 5.12 -16.07 7.39
N THR A 280 4.88 -15.16 6.48
CA THR A 280 5.22 -15.32 5.06
C THR A 280 6.70 -15.62 4.80
N PRO A 281 7.69 -14.97 5.43
CA PRO A 281 9.10 -15.33 5.25
C PRO A 281 9.44 -16.75 5.67
N ARG A 282 8.71 -17.30 6.67
CA ARG A 282 8.87 -18.70 7.12
C ARG A 282 8.23 -19.66 6.11
N LEU A 283 7.02 -19.34 5.63
CA LEU A 283 6.35 -20.14 4.61
C LEU A 283 7.17 -20.23 3.31
N ARG A 284 7.83 -19.17 2.90
CA ARG A 284 8.69 -19.14 1.71
C ARG A 284 9.89 -20.10 1.79
N ARG A 285 10.27 -20.57 2.95
CA ARG A 285 11.31 -21.61 3.08
C ARG A 285 10.81 -22.98 2.65
N VAL A 286 9.49 -23.23 2.75
CA VAL A 286 8.86 -24.52 2.49
C VAL A 286 7.99 -24.49 1.24
N LEU A 287 7.25 -23.39 1.04
CA LEU A 287 6.30 -23.21 -0.07
C LEU A 287 6.86 -22.26 -1.11
N ARG A 288 6.44 -22.46 -2.36
CA ARG A 288 6.72 -21.54 -3.47
C ARG A 288 5.85 -20.28 -3.35
N GLU A 289 6.32 -19.18 -3.88
CA GLU A 289 5.62 -17.89 -3.91
C GLU A 289 4.23 -18.01 -4.55
N GLU A 290 4.11 -18.80 -5.63
CA GLU A 290 2.85 -19.06 -6.32
C GLU A 290 1.83 -19.79 -5.42
N SER A 291 2.30 -20.75 -4.63
CA SER A 291 1.45 -21.48 -3.67
C SER A 291 0.98 -20.58 -2.53
N ILE A 292 1.85 -19.70 -2.04
CA ILE A 292 1.49 -18.72 -1.02
C ILE A 292 0.44 -17.75 -1.56
N LEU A 293 0.59 -17.26 -2.80
CA LEU A 293 -0.37 -16.36 -3.43
C LEU A 293 -1.71 -17.07 -3.69
N ALA A 294 -1.72 -18.33 -4.12
CA ALA A 294 -2.94 -19.12 -4.27
C ALA A 294 -3.63 -19.34 -2.91
N ALA A 295 -2.89 -19.73 -1.88
CA ALA A 295 -3.41 -19.91 -0.53
C ALA A 295 -3.97 -18.60 0.06
N SER A 296 -3.34 -17.46 -0.24
CA SER A 296 -3.81 -16.14 0.20
C SER A 296 -5.21 -15.80 -0.32
N LEU A 297 -5.62 -16.36 -1.45
CA LEU A 297 -6.97 -16.22 -2.01
C LEU A 297 -7.92 -17.31 -1.48
N LEU A 298 -7.48 -18.57 -1.50
CA LEU A 298 -8.36 -19.71 -1.23
C LEU A 298 -8.69 -19.87 0.27
N VAL A 299 -7.75 -19.58 1.18
CA VAL A 299 -8.01 -19.68 2.62
C VAL A 299 -9.09 -18.68 3.07
N PRO A 300 -8.99 -17.37 2.75
CA PRO A 300 -10.07 -16.44 3.05
C PRO A 300 -11.38 -16.78 2.34
N ALA A 301 -11.35 -17.37 1.12
CA ALA A 301 -12.55 -17.81 0.41
C ALA A 301 -13.33 -18.86 1.22
N VAL A 302 -12.64 -19.86 1.77
CA VAL A 302 -13.26 -20.90 2.61
C VAL A 302 -13.84 -20.29 3.88
N VAL A 303 -13.10 -19.41 4.57
CA VAL A 303 -13.58 -18.75 5.79
C VAL A 303 -14.77 -17.85 5.48
N ALA A 304 -14.77 -17.13 4.36
CA ALA A 304 -15.90 -16.31 3.91
C ALA A 304 -17.15 -17.15 3.63
N LEU A 305 -16.98 -18.33 3.01
CA LEU A 305 -18.08 -19.26 2.74
C LEU A 305 -18.68 -19.82 4.03
N LEU A 306 -17.83 -20.19 5.01
CA LEU A 306 -18.29 -20.65 6.33
C LEU A 306 -19.04 -19.54 7.08
N ALA A 307 -18.50 -18.33 7.08
CA ALA A 307 -19.11 -17.18 7.75
C ALA A 307 -20.41 -16.71 7.06
N ALA A 308 -20.60 -16.99 5.77
CA ALA A 308 -21.84 -16.71 5.05
C ALA A 308 -23.04 -17.52 5.60
N ARG A 309 -22.80 -18.68 6.24
CA ARG A 309 -23.86 -19.51 6.82
C ARG A 309 -24.58 -18.79 7.95
N ASP A 310 -23.84 -18.22 8.89
CA ASP A 310 -24.40 -17.60 10.10
C ASP A 310 -24.57 -16.08 9.97
N GLY A 311 -23.67 -15.42 9.25
CA GLY A 311 -23.64 -13.95 9.12
C GLY A 311 -23.41 -13.25 10.47
N GLY A 312 -22.82 -13.94 11.45
CA GLY A 312 -22.60 -13.44 12.81
C GLY A 312 -21.35 -12.58 12.97
N THR A 313 -21.17 -12.02 14.16
CA THR A 313 -20.01 -11.20 14.50
C THR A 313 -18.71 -12.00 14.47
N LEU A 314 -18.74 -13.27 14.90
CA LEU A 314 -17.57 -14.16 14.84
C LEU A 314 -17.11 -14.37 13.40
N GLY A 315 -18.04 -14.55 12.46
CA GLY A 315 -17.73 -14.63 11.03
C GLY A 315 -17.08 -13.35 10.50
N ALA A 316 -17.59 -12.17 10.91
CA ALA A 316 -17.00 -10.88 10.53
C ALA A 316 -15.55 -10.72 11.03
N VAL A 317 -15.27 -11.14 12.27
CA VAL A 317 -13.94 -11.13 12.89
C VAL A 317 -12.99 -12.09 12.14
N ALA A 318 -13.45 -13.34 11.90
CA ALA A 318 -12.65 -14.36 11.24
C ALA A 318 -12.30 -13.97 9.79
N ILE A 319 -13.25 -13.40 9.04
CA ILE A 319 -13.00 -12.90 7.67
C ILE A 319 -12.05 -11.70 7.71
N GLY A 320 -12.27 -10.73 8.61
CA GLY A 320 -11.40 -9.57 8.74
C GLY A 320 -9.94 -10.00 8.97
N PHE A 321 -9.73 -10.94 9.88
CA PHE A 321 -8.42 -11.52 10.16
C PHE A 321 -7.81 -12.23 8.93
N THR A 322 -8.55 -13.17 8.33
CA THR A 322 -7.99 -14.03 7.26
C THR A 322 -7.77 -13.28 5.95
N VAL A 323 -8.65 -12.34 5.59
CA VAL A 323 -8.47 -11.49 4.39
C VAL A 323 -7.27 -10.57 4.58
N ALA A 324 -7.09 -9.97 5.76
CA ALA A 324 -5.93 -9.12 6.04
C ALA A 324 -4.62 -9.93 6.05
N ALA A 325 -4.61 -11.12 6.64
CA ALA A 325 -3.46 -12.02 6.62
C ALA A 325 -3.11 -12.47 5.18
N GLY A 326 -4.12 -12.86 4.40
CA GLY A 326 -3.96 -13.24 3.00
C GLY A 326 -3.46 -12.07 2.15
N ALA A 327 -4.01 -10.87 2.33
CA ALA A 327 -3.56 -9.68 1.61
C ALA A 327 -2.09 -9.33 1.89
N ALA A 328 -1.66 -9.46 3.15
CA ALA A 328 -0.27 -9.22 3.53
C ALA A 328 0.67 -10.32 2.99
N ALA A 329 0.30 -11.59 3.12
CA ALA A 329 1.07 -12.71 2.61
C ALA A 329 1.16 -12.70 1.08
N GLY A 330 0.03 -12.48 0.40
CA GLY A 330 -0.04 -12.38 -1.06
C GLY A 330 0.79 -11.21 -1.60
N ARG A 331 0.83 -10.07 -0.89
CA ARG A 331 1.67 -8.94 -1.27
C ARG A 331 3.16 -9.30 -1.24
N ILE A 332 3.64 -9.94 -0.17
CA ILE A 332 5.04 -10.35 -0.06
C ILE A 332 5.39 -11.40 -1.13
N ALA A 333 4.49 -12.35 -1.39
CA ALA A 333 4.68 -13.35 -2.44
C ALA A 333 4.73 -12.70 -3.83
N PHE A 334 3.84 -11.76 -4.12
CA PHE A 334 3.83 -10.99 -5.36
C PHE A 334 5.11 -10.18 -5.54
N ASP A 335 5.53 -9.44 -4.51
CA ASP A 335 6.75 -8.64 -4.55
C ASP A 335 7.97 -9.53 -4.85
N SER A 336 8.02 -10.75 -4.27
CA SER A 336 9.07 -11.74 -4.57
C SER A 336 9.04 -12.24 -6.01
N LEU A 337 7.83 -12.47 -6.57
CA LEU A 337 7.69 -12.89 -7.98
C LEU A 337 8.19 -11.79 -8.93
N VAL A 338 7.87 -10.53 -8.65
CA VAL A 338 8.37 -9.39 -9.42
C VAL A 338 9.90 -9.30 -9.35
N HIS A 339 10.49 -9.58 -8.18
CA HIS A 339 11.95 -9.58 -8.03
C HIS A 339 12.62 -10.76 -8.72
N ARG A 340 12.00 -11.93 -8.73
CA ARG A 340 12.55 -13.15 -9.32
C ARG A 340 12.46 -13.13 -10.85
N ASP A 341 11.29 -12.76 -11.38
CA ASP A 341 10.96 -12.92 -12.80
C ASP A 341 11.06 -11.59 -13.57
N GLY A 342 10.99 -10.45 -12.89
CA GLY A 342 11.00 -9.13 -13.53
C GLY A 342 12.41 -8.62 -13.87
N PRO A 343 12.57 -7.89 -14.99
CA PRO A 343 13.86 -7.32 -15.38
C PRO A 343 14.32 -6.29 -14.34
N GLU A 344 15.59 -6.35 -13.94
CA GLU A 344 16.16 -5.54 -12.85
C GLU A 344 15.97 -4.03 -13.07
N HIS A 345 16.29 -3.56 -14.27
CA HIS A 345 16.21 -2.15 -14.63
C HIS A 345 14.77 -1.58 -14.72
N LEU A 346 13.73 -2.45 -14.76
CA LEU A 346 12.32 -2.04 -14.84
C LEU A 346 11.52 -2.32 -13.57
N ARG A 347 12.12 -2.90 -12.52
CA ARG A 347 11.41 -3.26 -11.26
C ARG A 347 10.64 -2.10 -10.65
N GLY A 348 11.25 -0.91 -10.58
CA GLY A 348 10.58 0.27 -10.04
C GLY A 348 9.33 0.68 -10.82
N ARG A 349 9.36 0.58 -12.15
CA ARG A 349 8.20 0.84 -13.04
C ARG A 349 7.13 -0.23 -12.89
N ALA A 350 7.53 -1.51 -12.79
CA ALA A 350 6.61 -2.61 -12.53
C ALA A 350 5.81 -2.38 -11.25
N PHE A 351 6.49 -2.07 -10.14
CA PHE A 351 5.85 -1.78 -8.86
C PHE A 351 4.88 -0.59 -8.94
N ALA A 352 5.28 0.52 -9.56
CA ALA A 352 4.42 1.69 -9.71
C ALA A 352 3.14 1.37 -10.50
N ARG A 353 3.25 0.62 -11.60
CA ARG A 353 2.13 0.20 -12.45
C ARG A 353 1.16 -0.73 -11.69
N PHE A 354 1.69 -1.74 -11.00
CA PHE A 354 0.86 -2.66 -10.23
C PHE A 354 0.23 -1.98 -9.02
N GLU A 355 0.94 -1.10 -8.33
CA GLU A 355 0.38 -0.34 -7.20
C GLU A 355 -0.81 0.50 -7.62
N THR A 356 -0.72 1.21 -8.75
CA THR A 356 -1.87 1.95 -9.32
C THR A 356 -3.05 1.02 -9.58
N ARG A 357 -2.83 -0.15 -10.18
CA ARG A 357 -3.86 -1.16 -10.43
C ARG A 357 -4.48 -1.67 -9.13
N PHE A 358 -3.67 -1.93 -8.10
CA PHE A 358 -4.14 -2.37 -6.80
C PHE A 358 -5.02 -1.34 -6.10
N GLN A 359 -4.64 -0.07 -6.18
CA GLN A 359 -5.44 1.02 -5.61
C GLN A 359 -6.78 1.18 -6.34
N LEU A 360 -6.79 1.14 -7.67
CA LEU A 360 -8.02 1.18 -8.47
C LEU A 360 -8.94 0.00 -8.13
N SER A 361 -8.39 -1.22 -8.03
CA SER A 361 -9.15 -2.41 -7.66
C SER A 361 -9.72 -2.30 -6.26
N TRP A 362 -8.97 -1.77 -5.30
CA TRP A 362 -9.44 -1.54 -3.93
C TRP A 362 -10.64 -0.60 -3.91
N VAL A 363 -10.58 0.52 -4.63
CA VAL A 363 -11.67 1.49 -4.70
C VAL A 363 -12.89 0.90 -5.42
N ALA A 364 -12.69 0.21 -6.55
CA ALA A 364 -13.77 -0.45 -7.27
C ALA A 364 -14.49 -1.47 -6.37
N GLY A 365 -13.73 -2.28 -5.61
CA GLY A 365 -14.29 -3.20 -4.63
C GLY A 365 -15.08 -2.49 -3.53
N ALA A 366 -14.58 -1.36 -3.03
CA ALA A 366 -15.23 -0.57 -1.99
C ALA A 366 -16.57 0.06 -2.44
N LEU A 367 -16.69 0.42 -3.72
CA LEU A 367 -17.91 1.00 -4.30
C LEU A 367 -19.08 0.00 -4.32
N ILE A 368 -18.83 -1.30 -4.48
CA ILE A 368 -19.87 -2.33 -4.64
C ILE A 368 -20.79 -2.37 -3.40
N PRO A 369 -20.31 -2.57 -2.15
CA PRO A 369 -21.18 -2.61 -0.99
C PRO A 369 -21.85 -1.27 -0.72
N VAL A 370 -21.23 -0.14 -1.07
CA VAL A 370 -21.82 1.19 -0.94
C VAL A 370 -23.02 1.35 -1.89
N ALA A 371 -22.86 0.91 -3.15
CA ALA A 371 -23.95 0.96 -4.13
C ALA A 371 -25.11 0.01 -3.78
N LEU A 372 -24.82 -1.15 -3.20
CA LEU A 372 -25.77 -2.23 -2.94
C LEU A 372 -26.25 -2.29 -1.48
N LEU A 373 -26.06 -1.24 -0.69
CA LEU A 373 -26.34 -1.21 0.77
C LEU A 373 -27.74 -1.71 1.16
N ASN A 374 -28.77 -1.41 0.35
CA ASN A 374 -30.15 -1.76 0.66
C ASN A 374 -30.53 -3.20 0.23
N VAL A 375 -29.69 -3.85 -0.59
CA VAL A 375 -29.96 -5.17 -1.17
C VAL A 375 -29.03 -6.24 -0.59
N LEU A 376 -27.82 -5.85 -0.21
CA LEU A 376 -26.77 -6.77 0.18
C LEU A 376 -26.83 -7.07 1.68
N SER A 377 -27.39 -8.22 2.05
CA SER A 377 -27.29 -8.72 3.42
C SER A 377 -25.86 -9.21 3.73
N ARG A 378 -25.51 -9.32 5.02
CA ARG A 378 -24.20 -9.79 5.46
C ARG A 378 -23.86 -11.18 4.91
N ARG A 379 -24.82 -12.10 4.91
CA ARG A 379 -24.64 -13.45 4.36
C ARG A 379 -24.32 -13.42 2.87
N TRP A 380 -25.08 -12.66 2.09
CA TRP A 380 -24.82 -12.50 0.67
C TRP A 380 -23.51 -11.76 0.38
N GLY A 381 -23.15 -10.76 1.18
CA GLY A 381 -21.86 -10.08 1.07
C GLY A 381 -20.67 -11.02 1.27
N PHE A 382 -20.74 -11.87 2.31
CA PHE A 382 -19.71 -12.88 2.56
C PHE A 382 -19.66 -13.96 1.48
N PHE A 383 -20.80 -14.36 0.96
CA PHE A 383 -20.91 -15.33 -0.13
C PHE A 383 -20.30 -14.78 -1.43
N VAL A 384 -20.61 -13.55 -1.82
CA VAL A 384 -20.00 -12.89 -2.98
C VAL A 384 -18.48 -12.78 -2.82
N LEU A 385 -18.01 -12.41 -1.63
CA LEU A 385 -16.58 -12.36 -1.31
C LEU A 385 -15.93 -13.73 -1.48
N ALA A 386 -16.57 -14.79 -0.95
CA ALA A 386 -16.09 -16.17 -1.05
C ALA A 386 -15.96 -16.61 -2.50
N LEU A 387 -16.98 -16.40 -3.32
CA LEU A 387 -16.97 -16.77 -4.75
C LEU A 387 -15.89 -16.00 -5.52
N THR A 388 -15.78 -14.68 -5.28
CA THR A 388 -14.77 -13.85 -5.95
C THR A 388 -13.35 -14.33 -5.66
N LEU A 389 -13.03 -14.57 -4.38
CA LEU A 389 -11.73 -15.06 -3.97
C LEU A 389 -11.47 -16.49 -4.47
N PHE A 390 -12.48 -17.36 -4.44
CA PHE A 390 -12.39 -18.74 -4.91
C PHE A 390 -12.09 -18.81 -6.41
N PHE A 391 -12.88 -18.10 -7.23
CA PHE A 391 -12.65 -18.09 -8.68
C PHE A 391 -11.33 -17.42 -9.06
N ALA A 392 -10.92 -16.36 -8.34
CA ALA A 392 -9.60 -15.77 -8.53
C ALA A 392 -8.48 -16.77 -8.23
N GLY A 393 -8.59 -17.51 -7.12
CA GLY A 393 -7.62 -18.55 -6.75
C GLY A 393 -7.57 -19.68 -7.76
N LEU A 394 -8.73 -20.18 -8.23
CA LEU A 394 -8.80 -21.21 -9.26
C LEU A 394 -8.24 -20.74 -10.60
N SER A 395 -8.58 -19.54 -11.05
CA SER A 395 -8.05 -18.95 -12.28
C SER A 395 -6.54 -18.80 -12.23
N TYR A 396 -6.01 -18.39 -11.08
CA TYR A 396 -4.57 -18.30 -10.86
C TYR A 396 -3.90 -19.67 -10.93
N LEU A 397 -4.44 -20.69 -10.24
CA LEU A 397 -3.94 -22.07 -10.30
C LEU A 397 -4.03 -22.68 -11.69
N ALA A 398 -5.14 -22.46 -12.40
CA ALA A 398 -5.30 -22.92 -13.79
C ALA A 398 -4.25 -22.28 -14.71
N GLY A 399 -4.00 -20.99 -14.56
CA GLY A 399 -2.95 -20.30 -15.30
C GLY A 399 -1.54 -20.80 -15.01
N LEU A 400 -1.24 -21.24 -13.79
CA LEU A 400 0.03 -21.88 -13.45
C LEU A 400 0.19 -23.27 -14.09
N ARG A 401 -0.89 -24.07 -14.07
CA ARG A 401 -0.88 -25.41 -14.66
C ARG A 401 -0.71 -25.36 -16.17
N SER A 402 -1.41 -24.47 -16.85
CA SER A 402 -1.34 -24.35 -18.33
C SER A 402 0.05 -23.95 -18.82
N ARG A 403 0.88 -23.37 -17.97
CA ARG A 403 2.26 -22.97 -18.27
C ARG A 403 3.33 -23.95 -17.80
N GLY A 404 2.93 -25.08 -17.20
CA GLY A 404 3.88 -26.04 -16.64
C GLY A 404 4.68 -25.53 -15.45
N GLU A 405 4.31 -24.38 -14.88
CA GLU A 405 5.00 -23.77 -13.74
C GLU A 405 4.63 -24.47 -12.42
N TRP A 406 3.52 -25.22 -12.41
CA TRP A 406 3.06 -25.97 -11.27
C TRP A 406 3.89 -27.27 -11.15
N GLY A 407 4.66 -27.40 -10.07
CA GLY A 407 5.49 -28.60 -9.81
C GLY A 407 6.91 -28.54 -10.39
N ALA A 408 7.27 -27.52 -11.16
CA ALA A 408 8.65 -27.35 -11.62
C ALA A 408 9.60 -27.15 -10.41
N PRO A 409 10.78 -27.78 -10.37
CA PRO A 409 11.73 -27.57 -9.27
C PRO A 409 12.12 -26.09 -9.19
N ARG A 410 12.43 -25.62 -7.97
CA ARG A 410 12.98 -24.26 -7.78
C ARG A 410 14.21 -24.13 -8.68
N ARG A 411 14.20 -23.15 -9.58
CA ARG A 411 15.43 -22.76 -10.25
C ARG A 411 16.38 -22.27 -9.14
N SER A 412 17.42 -23.05 -8.86
CA SER A 412 18.45 -22.64 -7.92
C SER A 412 19.14 -21.43 -8.53
N SER A 413 19.19 -20.34 -7.80
CA SER A 413 20.11 -19.24 -8.07
C SER A 413 21.51 -19.67 -7.62
N ALA A 414 22.02 -20.79 -8.13
CA ALA A 414 23.41 -21.10 -8.00
C ALA A 414 24.16 -20.09 -8.88
N PRO A 415 25.20 -19.42 -8.36
CA PRO A 415 26.11 -18.67 -9.22
C PRO A 415 26.62 -19.65 -10.28
N GLN A 416 26.59 -19.26 -11.55
CA GLN A 416 27.30 -20.01 -12.58
C GLN A 416 28.76 -20.10 -12.09
N SER A 417 29.24 -21.33 -11.90
CA SER A 417 30.63 -21.52 -11.48
C SER A 417 31.53 -20.88 -12.54
N PRO A 418 32.63 -20.23 -12.13
CA PRO A 418 33.57 -19.64 -13.08
C PRO A 418 34.07 -20.63 -14.13
N ASP A 419 33.95 -21.94 -13.88
CA ASP A 419 34.40 -23.02 -14.78
C ASP A 419 33.50 -23.22 -16.00
N GLU A 420 32.21 -22.82 -15.97
CA GLU A 420 31.34 -22.90 -17.17
C GLU A 420 31.62 -21.76 -18.20
N LEU A 421 32.32 -20.70 -17.80
CA LEU A 421 32.70 -19.61 -18.70
C LEU A 421 34.01 -19.91 -19.47
N THR A 422 34.79 -20.89 -19.05
CA THR A 422 36.05 -21.26 -19.71
C THR A 422 35.85 -22.31 -20.80
N ASP A 423 34.87 -23.19 -20.70
CA ASP A 423 34.59 -24.22 -21.72
C ASP A 423 34.07 -23.64 -23.05
N GLY A 424 33.39 -22.47 -23.02
CA GLY A 424 32.88 -21.80 -24.23
C GLY A 424 33.94 -21.02 -25.03
N LEU A 425 35.14 -20.81 -24.49
CA LEU A 425 36.22 -20.07 -25.16
C LEU A 425 37.24 -20.99 -25.87
N ASP A 426 37.33 -22.25 -25.47
CA ASP A 426 38.24 -23.21 -26.10
C ASP A 426 37.66 -23.83 -27.39
N GLU A 427 36.33 -23.81 -27.60
CA GLU A 427 35.73 -24.26 -28.88
C GLU A 427 35.80 -23.21 -30.01
N ALA A 428 36.14 -21.96 -29.75
CA ALA A 428 36.23 -20.88 -30.74
C ALA A 428 37.65 -20.71 -31.35
N SER A 429 38.64 -21.51 -30.93
CA SER A 429 40.04 -21.46 -31.42
C SER A 429 40.46 -22.78 -32.02
N GLY A 430 39.69 -23.34 -32.94
CA GLY A 430 40.11 -24.42 -33.83
C GLY A 430 40.72 -23.88 -35.15
N PRO A 431 41.69 -24.55 -35.76
CA PRO A 431 42.65 -24.04 -36.73
C PRO A 431 42.05 -23.58 -38.04
#